data_7abccaca16d9abc28e652955a14e4e93
#
_entry.id   7abccaca16d9abc28e652955a14e4e93
#
_cell.length_a   1.000
_cell.length_b   1.000
_cell.length_c   1.000
_cell.angle_alpha   90.00
_cell.angle_beta   90.00
_cell.angle_gamma   90.00
#
_symmetry.space_group_name_H-M   'P 1'
#
loop_
_entity.id
_entity.type
_entity.pdbx_description
1 polymer ?
#
loop_
_entity_poly.entity_id
_entity_poly.type
_entity_poly.pdbx_seq_one_letter_code
_entity_poly.pdbx_strand_id
1 'polypeptide(L)'
;MKLTLDLHDIYNRGRDIDRALRDIMDEAVRKKAPLVEIIPGKGSGQLKKHVLRFLQQKEIKALYHRVEKDSKNFGRIFVHFRW
;
A
#
# COMPACT_ATOMS: atom_id res chain seq x y z
N MET A 1 13.74 4.76 -7.13
CA MET A 1 12.87 3.70 -7.67
C MET A 1 11.49 3.79 -7.02
N LYS A 2 10.44 3.70 -7.79
CA LYS A 2 9.07 3.67 -7.26
C LYS A 2 8.45 2.34 -7.61
N LEU A 3 7.89 1.65 -6.62
CA LEU A 3 7.12 0.43 -6.85
C LEU A 3 5.64 0.79 -6.87
N THR A 4 4.88 0.10 -7.70
CA THR A 4 3.45 0.35 -7.84
C THR A 4 2.68 -0.95 -7.63
N LEU A 5 1.63 -0.89 -6.82
CA LEU A 5 0.74 -2.02 -6.58
C LEU A 5 -0.68 -1.62 -6.92
N ASP A 6 -1.24 -2.25 -7.95
CA ASP A 6 -2.61 -2.01 -8.37
C ASP A 6 -3.49 -3.15 -7.87
N LEU A 7 -4.48 -2.83 -7.04
CA LEU A 7 -5.33 -3.81 -6.38
C LEU A 7 -6.68 -3.99 -7.05
N HIS A 8 -6.94 -3.30 -8.16
CA HIS A 8 -8.29 -3.31 -8.72
C HIS A 8 -8.75 -4.70 -9.19
N ASP A 9 -7.83 -5.60 -9.52
CA ASP A 9 -8.16 -6.95 -9.97
C ASP A 9 -8.45 -7.91 -8.82
N ILE A 10 -8.09 -7.56 -7.59
CA ILE A 10 -8.24 -8.45 -6.44
C ILE A 10 -9.00 -7.80 -5.29
N TYR A 11 -9.81 -6.78 -5.61
CA TYR A 11 -10.44 -5.93 -4.60
C TYR A 11 -11.38 -6.69 -3.65
N ASN A 12 -11.88 -7.86 -4.05
CA ASN A 12 -12.80 -8.63 -3.21
C ASN A 12 -12.15 -9.87 -2.58
N ARG A 13 -10.82 -9.97 -2.62
CA ARG A 13 -10.09 -11.14 -2.10
C ARG A 13 -9.17 -10.69 -0.96
N GLY A 14 -9.74 -10.62 0.27
CA GLY A 14 -9.02 -10.06 1.41
C GLY A 14 -7.66 -10.69 1.66
N ARG A 15 -7.54 -12.02 1.57
CA ARG A 15 -6.27 -12.70 1.79
C ARG A 15 -5.24 -12.35 0.71
N ASP A 16 -5.71 -12.25 -0.53
CA ASP A 16 -4.82 -11.91 -1.64
C ASP A 16 -4.36 -10.47 -1.52
N ILE A 17 -5.22 -9.58 -1.02
CA ILE A 17 -4.86 -8.19 -0.77
C ILE A 17 -3.76 -8.11 0.28
N ASP A 18 -3.93 -8.80 1.41
CA ASP A 18 -2.93 -8.78 2.48
C ASP A 18 -1.59 -9.35 2.00
N ARG A 19 -1.64 -10.42 1.22
CA ARG A 19 -0.43 -11.02 0.66
C ARG A 19 0.27 -10.05 -0.29
N ALA A 20 -0.50 -9.42 -1.19
CA ALA A 20 0.06 -8.47 -2.14
C ALA A 20 0.70 -7.29 -1.42
N LEU A 21 0.05 -6.78 -0.38
CA LEU A 21 0.59 -5.67 0.40
C LEU A 21 1.88 -6.07 1.11
N ARG A 22 1.89 -7.25 1.72
CA ARG A 22 3.10 -7.74 2.40
C ARG A 22 4.23 -7.95 1.41
N ASP A 23 3.94 -8.52 0.25
CA ASP A 23 4.95 -8.76 -0.77
C ASP A 23 5.56 -7.47 -1.28
N ILE A 24 4.74 -6.44 -1.54
CA ILE A 24 5.26 -5.16 -2.04
C ILE A 24 6.08 -4.45 -0.96
N MET A 25 5.68 -4.55 0.31
CA MET A 25 6.46 -3.96 1.39
C MET A 25 7.80 -4.65 1.53
N ASP A 26 7.82 -5.98 1.46
CA ASP A 26 9.07 -6.74 1.52
C ASP A 26 9.98 -6.39 0.35
N GLU A 27 9.41 -6.25 -0.84
CA GLU A 27 10.19 -5.88 -2.01
C GLU A 27 10.79 -4.48 -1.86
N ALA A 28 10.01 -3.55 -1.33
CA ALA A 28 10.49 -2.18 -1.12
C ALA A 28 11.66 -2.14 -0.15
N VAL A 29 11.58 -2.92 0.93
CA VAL A 29 12.68 -3.00 1.89
C VAL A 29 13.91 -3.65 1.26
N ARG A 30 13.71 -4.75 0.56
CA ARG A 30 14.81 -5.49 -0.05
C ARG A 30 15.54 -4.67 -1.12
N LYS A 31 14.79 -3.92 -1.91
CA LYS A 31 15.33 -3.11 -3.00
C LYS A 31 15.63 -1.68 -2.59
N LYS A 32 15.33 -1.32 -1.35
CA LYS A 32 15.47 0.05 -0.84
C LYS A 32 14.74 1.06 -1.71
N ALA A 33 13.52 0.70 -2.12
CA ALA A 33 12.67 1.61 -2.88
C ALA A 33 12.16 2.72 -1.95
N PRO A 34 12.35 3.99 -2.31
CA PRO A 34 11.93 5.08 -1.43
C PRO A 34 10.43 5.31 -1.42
N LEU A 35 9.70 4.78 -2.41
CA LEU A 35 8.28 5.07 -2.56
C LEU A 35 7.55 3.85 -3.09
N VAL A 36 6.39 3.56 -2.48
CA VAL A 36 5.45 2.56 -2.98
C VAL A 36 4.12 3.27 -3.22
N GLU A 37 3.60 3.16 -4.44
CA GLU A 37 2.29 3.69 -4.78
C GLU A 37 1.29 2.54 -4.78
N ILE A 38 0.22 2.65 -3.98
CA ILE A 38 -0.83 1.64 -3.90
C ILE A 38 -2.10 2.22 -4.51
N ILE A 39 -2.64 1.54 -5.51
CA ILE A 39 -3.84 1.97 -6.23
C ILE A 39 -4.99 1.05 -5.82
N PRO A 40 -5.88 1.51 -4.92
CA PRO A 40 -7.01 0.68 -4.48
C PRO A 40 -8.06 0.48 -5.57
N GLY A 41 -8.08 1.35 -6.57
CA GLY A 41 -9.08 1.29 -7.61
C GLY A 41 -10.34 2.06 -7.26
N LYS A 42 -11.28 2.05 -8.18
CA LYS A 42 -12.56 2.71 -7.99
C LYS A 42 -13.46 1.84 -7.13
N GLY A 43 -13.90 2.34 -6.01
CA GLY A 43 -14.73 1.54 -5.14
C GLY A 43 -15.38 2.36 -4.05
N SER A 44 -15.96 1.65 -3.10
CA SER A 44 -16.68 2.23 -1.97
C SER A 44 -15.77 2.81 -0.90
N GLY A 45 -14.48 2.75 -1.07
CA GLY A 45 -13.53 3.17 -0.06
C GLY A 45 -13.16 2.08 0.93
N GLN A 46 -13.81 0.92 0.86
CA GLN A 46 -13.52 -0.19 1.76
C GLN A 46 -12.12 -0.74 1.54
N LEU A 47 -11.71 -0.84 0.28
CA LEU A 47 -10.38 -1.33 -0.06
C LEU A 47 -9.31 -0.37 0.45
N LYS A 48 -9.55 0.92 0.32
CA LYS A 48 -8.66 1.93 0.86
C LYS A 48 -8.53 1.80 2.38
N LYS A 49 -9.65 1.59 3.06
CA LYS A 49 -9.64 1.38 4.51
C LYS A 49 -8.87 0.12 4.88
N HIS A 50 -9.02 -0.94 4.10
CA HIS A 50 -8.30 -2.18 4.32
C HIS A 50 -6.80 -1.96 4.23
N VAL A 51 -6.36 -1.25 3.18
CA VAL A 51 -4.94 -0.94 2.98
C VAL A 51 -4.40 -0.12 4.15
N LEU A 52 -5.13 0.93 4.55
CA LEU A 52 -4.70 1.79 5.64
C LEU A 52 -4.61 1.02 6.96
N ARG A 53 -5.56 0.11 7.20
CA ARG A 53 -5.53 -0.73 8.39
C ARG A 53 -4.32 -1.65 8.39
N PHE A 54 -4.00 -2.24 7.23
CA PHE A 54 -2.81 -3.06 7.10
C PHE A 54 -1.55 -2.26 7.44
N LEU A 55 -1.45 -1.03 6.91
CA LEU A 55 -0.28 -0.19 7.12
C LEU A 55 -0.14 0.28 8.55
N GLN A 56 -1.21 0.23 9.35
CA GLN A 56 -1.16 0.64 10.75
C GLN A 56 -0.71 -0.48 11.70
N GLN A 57 -0.55 -1.70 11.21
CA GLN A 57 -0.03 -2.78 12.03
C GLN A 57 1.37 -2.43 12.51
N LYS A 58 1.64 -2.73 13.78
CA LYS A 58 2.88 -2.31 14.43
C LYS A 58 4.12 -2.75 13.67
N GLU A 59 4.14 -4.01 13.24
CA GLU A 59 5.27 -4.58 12.52
C GLU A 59 5.44 -3.96 11.13
N ILE A 60 4.34 -3.51 10.52
CA ILE A 60 4.39 -2.87 9.22
C ILE A 60 4.83 -1.41 9.36
N LYS A 61 4.33 -0.71 10.38
CA LYS A 61 4.72 0.67 10.63
C LYS A 61 6.22 0.82 10.85
N ALA A 62 6.86 -0.21 11.36
CA ALA A 62 8.31 -0.18 11.59
C ALA A 62 9.10 -0.17 10.29
N LEU A 63 8.48 -0.51 9.16
CA LEU A 63 9.17 -0.62 7.88
C LEU A 63 9.22 0.69 7.10
N TYR A 64 8.24 1.57 7.29
CA TYR A 64 8.14 2.78 6.48
C TYR A 64 8.21 4.04 7.35
N HIS A 65 8.42 5.18 6.68
CA HIS A 65 8.53 6.48 7.34
C HIS A 65 7.17 7.14 7.53
N ARG A 66 6.41 7.28 6.45
CA ARG A 66 5.09 7.92 6.52
C ARG A 66 4.21 7.45 5.37
N VAL A 67 2.90 7.68 5.53
CA VAL A 67 1.91 7.38 4.51
C VAL A 67 1.26 8.70 4.07
N GLU A 68 1.13 8.86 2.76
CA GLU A 68 0.47 10.01 2.17
C GLU A 68 -0.74 9.53 1.39
N LYS A 69 -1.90 10.16 1.61
CA LYS A 69 -3.15 9.81 0.92
C LYS A 69 -3.45 10.89 -0.12
N ASP A 70 -3.67 10.46 -1.36
CA ASP A 70 -4.03 11.37 -2.44
C ASP A 70 -5.54 11.28 -2.67
N SER A 71 -6.28 12.30 -2.24
CA SER A 71 -7.73 12.33 -2.39
C SER A 71 -8.16 12.69 -3.82
N LYS A 72 -7.26 13.22 -4.63
CA LYS A 72 -7.60 13.67 -5.98
C LYS A 72 -7.57 12.54 -7.01
N ASN A 73 -6.74 11.52 -6.81
CA ASN A 73 -6.55 10.42 -7.77
C ASN A 73 -7.14 9.13 -7.23
N PHE A 74 -8.46 9.14 -6.96
CA PHE A 74 -9.20 7.96 -6.49
C PHE A 74 -8.63 7.37 -5.21
N GLY A 75 -8.04 8.24 -4.37
CA GLY A 75 -7.56 7.81 -3.08
C GLY A 75 -6.30 6.96 -3.12
N ARG A 76 -5.43 7.18 -4.08
CA ARG A 76 -4.15 6.50 -4.10
C ARG A 76 -3.39 6.72 -2.81
N ILE A 77 -2.62 5.71 -2.41
CA ILE A 77 -1.88 5.74 -1.17
C ILE A 77 -0.40 5.63 -1.50
N PHE A 78 0.38 6.56 -0.96
CA PHE A 78 1.83 6.58 -1.16
C PHE A 78 2.51 6.26 0.15
N VAL A 79 3.33 5.20 0.17
CA VAL A 79 4.11 4.81 1.33
C VAL A 79 5.54 5.27 1.12
N HIS A 80 6.01 6.16 1.99
CA HIS A 80 7.34 6.72 1.91
C HIS A 80 8.26 6.01 2.88
N PHE A 81 9.38 5.54 2.39
CA PHE A 81 10.41 4.89 3.19
C PHE A 81 11.52 5.89 3.53
N ARG A 82 12.45 5.46 4.39
CA ARG A 82 13.48 6.38 4.89
C ARG A 82 14.74 6.42 4.04
N TRP A 83 14.79 5.67 2.98
CA TRP A 83 15.95 5.65 2.09
C TRP A 83 15.63 6.15 0.70
#